data_18f141d00140319bae7034aa21a98639
#
_entry.id   18f141d00140319bae7034aa21a98639
#
_cell.length_a   1.000
_cell.length_b   1.000
_cell.length_c   1.000
_cell.angle_alpha   90.00
_cell.angle_beta   90.00
_cell.angle_gamma   90.00
#
_symmetry.space_group_name_H-M   'P 1'
#
loop_
_entity.id
_entity.type
_entity.pdbx_description
1 polymer ?
#
loop_
_entity_poly.entity_id
_entity_poly.type
_entity_poly.pdbx_seq_one_letter_code
_entity_poly.pdbx_strand_id
1 'polypeptide(L)'
;MKDTENGYGEASILLHWVAAIAMIALFVLGQAAEDATDSDRKALLGLHISIAISLYLILVGRIGWRLYNGRPRVLIEQSQPLTLLAQWVPIILLAGLALMLLSGPIMVWSKGYSINVFGMINLPSPLSKMETLHEVMEALHKVGAKILFFSFILHVLGVLKHLIIDRDNTLKRILVPSKKVMEK
;
A
#
# COMPACT_ATOMS: atom_id res chain seq x y z
N MET A 1 13.05 1.67 -16.16
CA MET A 1 12.62 2.59 -17.23
C MET A 1 11.49 3.49 -16.71
N LYS A 2 11.41 4.74 -17.20
CA LYS A 2 10.34 5.69 -16.82
C LYS A 2 9.00 5.30 -17.44
N ASP A 3 7.91 5.77 -16.85
CA ASP A 3 6.57 5.67 -17.41
C ASP A 3 6.48 6.53 -18.69
N THR A 4 5.60 6.14 -19.61
CA THR A 4 5.27 6.87 -20.82
C THR A 4 3.80 7.27 -20.81
N GLU A 5 3.38 8.13 -21.73
CA GLU A 5 1.95 8.47 -21.87
C GLU A 5 1.08 7.23 -22.16
N ASN A 6 1.66 6.20 -22.78
CA ASN A 6 0.93 5.02 -23.21
C ASN A 6 0.96 3.85 -22.22
N GLY A 7 1.76 3.90 -21.14
CA GLY A 7 1.82 2.82 -20.16
C GLY A 7 2.93 2.96 -19.13
N TYR A 8 3.01 1.99 -18.24
CA TYR A 8 3.95 1.97 -17.13
C TYR A 8 5.29 1.33 -17.52
N GLY A 9 6.37 1.85 -16.93
CA GLY A 9 7.69 1.23 -17.00
C GLY A 9 7.84 0.07 -16.02
N GLU A 10 8.90 -0.72 -16.19
CA GLU A 10 9.18 -1.92 -15.36
C GLU A 10 9.24 -1.58 -13.85
N ALA A 11 9.87 -0.46 -13.47
CA ALA A 11 9.96 -0.06 -12.09
C ALA A 11 8.58 0.24 -11.48
N SER A 12 7.70 0.93 -12.22
CA SER A 12 6.33 1.22 -11.78
C SER A 12 5.50 -0.05 -11.60
N ILE A 13 5.65 -1.01 -12.52
CA ILE A 13 4.97 -2.31 -12.46
C ILE A 13 5.46 -3.10 -11.25
N LEU A 14 6.78 -3.26 -11.09
CA LEU A 14 7.36 -3.99 -9.97
C LEU A 14 6.95 -3.40 -8.62
N LEU A 15 7.13 -2.08 -8.46
CA LEU A 15 6.77 -1.39 -7.22
C LEU A 15 5.25 -1.46 -6.93
N HIS A 16 4.41 -1.44 -7.97
CA HIS A 16 2.97 -1.61 -7.80
C HIS A 16 2.63 -2.99 -7.24
N TRP A 17 3.16 -4.07 -7.85
CA TRP A 17 2.83 -5.43 -7.43
C TRP A 17 3.42 -5.77 -6.07
N VAL A 18 4.65 -5.33 -5.76
CA VAL A 18 5.24 -5.49 -4.42
C VAL A 18 4.38 -4.79 -3.38
N ALA A 19 3.95 -3.54 -3.63
CA ALA A 19 3.09 -2.82 -2.69
C ALA A 19 1.71 -3.46 -2.54
N ALA A 20 1.10 -3.96 -3.63
CA ALA A 20 -0.21 -4.61 -3.58
C ALA A 20 -0.15 -5.91 -2.75
N ILE A 21 0.85 -6.77 -2.99
CA ILE A 21 1.03 -8.01 -2.24
C ILE A 21 1.33 -7.71 -0.78
N ALA A 22 2.25 -6.76 -0.50
CA ALA A 22 2.58 -6.36 0.86
C ALA A 22 1.35 -5.83 1.62
N MET A 23 0.55 -4.97 0.99
CA MET A 23 -0.66 -4.41 1.60
C MET A 23 -1.68 -5.50 1.96
N ILE A 24 -1.92 -6.47 1.06
CA ILE A 24 -2.82 -7.60 1.31
C ILE A 24 -2.28 -8.45 2.47
N ALA A 25 -1.01 -8.84 2.43
CA ALA A 25 -0.40 -9.67 3.46
C ALA A 25 -0.42 -8.99 4.84
N LEU A 26 -0.05 -7.72 4.90
CA LEU A 26 -0.05 -6.94 6.14
C LEU A 26 -1.46 -6.72 6.69
N PHE A 27 -2.45 -6.47 5.82
CA PHE A 27 -3.84 -6.36 6.24
C PHE A 27 -4.34 -7.68 6.84
N VAL A 28 -4.13 -8.81 6.17
CA VAL A 28 -4.53 -10.13 6.65
C VAL A 28 -3.86 -10.47 7.99
N LEU A 29 -2.57 -10.22 8.13
CA LEU A 29 -1.84 -10.44 9.39
C LEU A 29 -2.35 -9.54 10.52
N GLY A 30 -2.66 -8.27 10.22
CA GLY A 30 -3.21 -7.34 11.19
C GLY A 30 -4.58 -7.78 11.70
N GLN A 31 -5.49 -8.18 10.80
CA GLN A 31 -6.81 -8.71 11.16
C GLN A 31 -6.70 -10.04 11.94
N ALA A 32 -5.88 -10.97 11.47
CA ALA A 32 -5.65 -12.23 12.18
C ALA A 32 -5.12 -12.01 13.60
N ALA A 33 -4.25 -11.00 13.79
CA ALA A 33 -3.75 -10.66 15.11
C ALA A 33 -4.82 -10.00 16.00
N GLU A 34 -5.79 -9.28 15.44
CA GLU A 34 -6.89 -8.68 16.21
C GLU A 34 -7.82 -9.76 16.78
N ASP A 35 -8.05 -10.83 16.03
CA ASP A 35 -8.96 -11.93 16.38
C ASP A 35 -8.28 -13.06 17.20
N ALA A 36 -6.95 -13.05 17.31
CA ALA A 36 -6.16 -14.13 17.93
C ALA A 36 -6.09 -14.04 19.46
N THR A 37 -5.80 -15.19 20.09
CA THR A 37 -5.43 -15.29 21.52
C THR A 37 -4.07 -14.62 21.78
N ASP A 38 -3.77 -14.29 23.04
CA ASP A 38 -2.59 -13.47 23.40
C ASP A 38 -1.25 -14.02 22.88
N SER A 39 -1.03 -15.34 22.89
CA SER A 39 0.19 -15.97 22.38
C SER A 39 0.32 -15.83 20.86
N ASP A 40 -0.75 -16.16 20.15
CA ASP A 40 -0.80 -16.14 18.69
C ASP A 40 -0.80 -14.69 18.17
N ARG A 41 -1.49 -13.79 18.87
CA ARG A 41 -1.48 -12.35 18.61
C ARG A 41 -0.06 -11.80 18.60
N LYS A 42 0.75 -12.14 19.61
CA LYS A 42 2.14 -11.68 19.69
C LYS A 42 2.97 -12.16 18.51
N ALA A 43 2.81 -13.41 18.11
CA ALA A 43 3.51 -13.98 16.95
C ALA A 43 3.09 -13.31 15.64
N LEU A 44 1.77 -13.12 15.41
CA LEU A 44 1.22 -12.47 14.21
C LEU A 44 1.63 -11.00 14.11
N LEU A 45 1.59 -10.25 15.22
CA LEU A 45 2.08 -8.86 15.25
C LEU A 45 3.58 -8.79 14.99
N GLY A 46 4.37 -9.72 15.57
CA GLY A 46 5.80 -9.81 15.30
C GLY A 46 6.10 -10.03 13.82
N LEU A 47 5.35 -10.90 13.16
CA LEU A 47 5.45 -11.16 11.73
C LEU A 47 5.01 -9.94 10.88
N HIS A 48 3.86 -9.33 11.23
CA HIS A 48 3.36 -8.11 10.58
C HIS A 48 4.42 -7.00 10.62
N ILE A 49 4.95 -6.69 11.79
CA ILE A 49 5.96 -5.65 12.00
C ILE A 49 7.23 -5.98 11.22
N SER A 50 7.70 -7.23 11.27
CA SER A 50 8.93 -7.66 10.60
C SER A 50 8.84 -7.51 9.08
N ILE A 51 7.72 -7.94 8.47
CA ILE A 51 7.48 -7.77 7.03
C ILE A 51 7.35 -6.28 6.67
N ALA A 52 6.59 -5.51 7.46
CA ALA A 52 6.39 -4.08 7.20
C ALA A 52 7.72 -3.31 7.19
N ILE A 53 8.58 -3.54 8.18
CA ILE A 53 9.89 -2.88 8.26
C ILE A 53 10.84 -3.36 7.18
N SER A 54 10.85 -4.65 6.84
CA SER A 54 11.70 -5.19 5.77
C SER A 54 11.35 -4.58 4.40
N LEU A 55 10.09 -4.25 4.16
CA LEU A 55 9.62 -3.63 2.93
C LEU A 55 9.56 -2.11 2.99
N TYR A 56 9.86 -1.48 4.14
CA TYR A 56 9.63 -0.08 4.41
C TYR A 56 10.22 0.84 3.34
N LEU A 57 11.50 0.70 3.02
CA LEU A 57 12.18 1.54 2.03
C LEU A 57 11.63 1.33 0.61
N ILE A 58 11.23 0.11 0.27
CA ILE A 58 10.62 -0.19 -1.04
C ILE A 58 9.26 0.51 -1.14
N LEU A 59 8.46 0.48 -0.08
CA LEU A 59 7.14 1.11 -0.04
C LEU A 59 7.24 2.64 -0.03
N VAL A 60 8.20 3.22 0.68
CA VAL A 60 8.53 4.66 0.59
C VAL A 60 8.97 5.01 -0.83
N GLY A 61 9.85 4.20 -1.42
CA GLY A 61 10.29 4.33 -2.81
C GLY A 61 9.11 4.27 -3.80
N ARG A 62 8.12 3.42 -3.55
CA ARG A 62 6.87 3.36 -4.35
C ARG A 62 6.11 4.68 -4.34
N ILE A 63 6.00 5.34 -3.17
CA ILE A 63 5.33 6.63 -3.05
C ILE A 63 6.11 7.70 -3.82
N GLY A 64 7.40 7.83 -3.55
CA GLY A 64 8.27 8.81 -4.24
C GLY A 64 8.29 8.61 -5.76
N TRP A 65 8.40 7.36 -6.20
CA TRP A 65 8.37 7.01 -7.63
C TRP A 65 7.07 7.42 -8.29
N ARG A 66 5.92 7.20 -7.61
CA ARG A 66 4.61 7.57 -8.13
C ARG A 66 4.41 9.07 -8.23
N LEU A 67 4.89 9.82 -7.24
CA LEU A 67 4.85 11.28 -7.25
C LEU A 67 5.72 11.87 -8.36
N TYR A 68 6.86 11.23 -8.63
CA TYR A 68 7.81 11.68 -9.68
C TYR A 68 7.31 11.41 -11.11
N ASN A 69 6.72 10.23 -11.39
CA ASN A 69 6.37 9.84 -12.78
C ASN A 69 4.97 10.27 -13.22
N GLY A 70 4.08 10.64 -12.30
CA GLY A 70 2.71 11.00 -12.68
C GLY A 70 1.85 9.80 -13.13
N ARG A 71 0.91 10.03 -14.03
CA ARG A 71 -0.06 9.01 -14.53
C ARG A 71 -0.02 8.94 -16.06
N PRO A 72 -0.08 7.74 -16.68
CA PRO A 72 -0.40 7.59 -18.09
C PRO A 72 -1.77 8.17 -18.44
N ARG A 73 -1.97 8.49 -19.73
CA ARG A 73 -3.26 8.99 -20.23
C ARG A 73 -4.39 8.00 -20.01
N VAL A 74 -5.58 8.51 -19.74
CA VAL A 74 -6.83 7.73 -19.70
C VAL A 74 -7.09 7.14 -21.09
N LEU A 75 -7.52 5.87 -21.16
CA LEU A 75 -7.75 5.18 -22.43
C LEU A 75 -9.15 5.42 -22.99
N ILE A 76 -10.14 5.56 -22.12
CA ILE A 76 -11.55 5.68 -22.47
C ILE A 76 -12.17 6.78 -21.63
N GLU A 77 -12.94 7.66 -22.27
CA GLU A 77 -13.78 8.61 -21.56
C GLU A 77 -14.91 7.88 -20.85
N GLN A 78 -15.10 8.22 -19.59
CA GLN A 78 -16.11 7.63 -18.72
C GLN A 78 -17.08 8.69 -18.23
N SER A 79 -18.23 8.24 -17.69
CA SER A 79 -19.14 9.16 -17.01
C SER A 79 -18.42 9.88 -15.85
N GLN A 80 -18.85 11.10 -15.54
CA GLN A 80 -18.21 11.94 -14.54
C GLN A 80 -18.00 11.26 -13.17
N PRO A 81 -18.96 10.51 -12.59
CA PRO A 81 -18.72 9.80 -11.31
C PRO A 81 -17.63 8.75 -11.41
N LEU A 82 -17.55 7.99 -12.49
CA LEU A 82 -16.52 6.97 -12.69
C LEU A 82 -15.14 7.59 -12.89
N THR A 83 -15.07 8.72 -13.58
CA THR A 83 -13.84 9.50 -13.73
C THR A 83 -13.31 9.97 -12.38
N LEU A 84 -14.19 10.48 -11.51
CA LEU A 84 -13.82 10.88 -10.15
C LEU A 84 -13.30 9.71 -9.33
N LEU A 85 -13.97 8.55 -9.36
CA LEU A 85 -13.50 7.34 -8.67
C LEU A 85 -12.14 6.90 -9.20
N ALA A 86 -11.94 6.86 -10.51
CA ALA A 86 -10.67 6.50 -11.13
C ALA A 86 -9.52 7.46 -10.78
N GLN A 87 -9.83 8.72 -10.47
CA GLN A 87 -8.85 9.70 -10.01
C GLN A 87 -8.54 9.57 -8.52
N TRP A 88 -9.56 9.50 -7.66
CA TRP A 88 -9.41 9.61 -6.22
C TRP A 88 -9.00 8.29 -5.56
N VAL A 89 -9.53 7.13 -5.99
CA VAL A 89 -9.23 5.85 -5.37
C VAL A 89 -7.72 5.55 -5.34
N PRO A 90 -6.94 5.71 -6.43
CA PRO A 90 -5.50 5.51 -6.38
C PRO A 90 -4.75 6.54 -5.52
N ILE A 91 -5.29 7.77 -5.37
CA ILE A 91 -4.70 8.79 -4.48
C ILE A 91 -4.93 8.38 -3.02
N ILE A 92 -6.14 7.94 -2.67
CA ILE A 92 -6.48 7.49 -1.32
C ILE A 92 -5.63 6.26 -0.95
N LEU A 93 -5.43 5.32 -1.86
CA LEU A 93 -4.55 4.17 -1.65
C LEU A 93 -3.10 4.60 -1.39
N LEU A 94 -2.58 5.58 -2.12
CA LEU A 94 -1.22 6.07 -1.92
C LEU A 94 -1.07 6.85 -0.61
N ALA A 95 -2.03 7.70 -0.28
CA ALA A 95 -2.07 8.46 0.98
C ALA A 95 -2.26 7.53 2.18
N GLY A 96 -3.12 6.51 2.04
CA GLY A 96 -3.30 5.48 3.05
C GLY A 96 -2.02 4.66 3.29
N LEU A 97 -1.30 4.29 2.22
CA LEU A 97 0.00 3.64 2.35
C LEU A 97 0.98 4.52 3.12
N ALA A 98 1.05 5.83 2.81
CA ALA A 98 1.89 6.77 3.55
C ALA A 98 1.49 6.85 5.03
N LEU A 99 0.20 6.89 5.33
CA LEU A 99 -0.31 6.88 6.69
C LEU A 99 0.10 5.62 7.45
N MET A 100 0.03 4.42 6.83
CA MET A 100 0.46 3.17 7.44
C MET A 100 1.95 3.18 7.77
N LEU A 101 2.79 3.65 6.84
CA LEU A 101 4.24 3.73 7.01
C LEU A 101 4.63 4.72 8.13
N LEU A 102 3.86 5.78 8.33
CA LEU A 102 4.10 6.73 9.42
C LEU A 102 3.56 6.22 10.76
N SER A 103 2.31 5.80 10.79
CA SER A 103 1.64 5.45 12.05
C SER A 103 2.19 4.17 12.69
N GLY A 104 2.53 3.15 11.88
CA GLY A 104 2.98 1.86 12.39
C GLY A 104 4.23 1.94 13.29
N PRO A 105 5.36 2.43 12.79
CA PRO A 105 6.57 2.57 13.61
C PRO A 105 6.39 3.51 14.80
N ILE A 106 5.71 4.66 14.60
CA ILE A 106 5.48 5.63 15.69
C ILE A 106 4.62 5.02 16.79
N MET A 107 3.60 4.23 16.44
CA MET A 107 2.75 3.53 17.40
C MET A 107 3.56 2.58 18.30
N VAL A 108 4.51 1.82 17.73
CA VAL A 108 5.37 0.91 18.51
C VAL A 108 6.34 1.69 19.38
N TRP A 109 7.02 2.68 18.82
CA TRP A 109 8.04 3.46 19.52
C TRP A 109 7.45 4.35 20.63
N SER A 110 6.26 4.94 20.41
CA SER A 110 5.60 5.79 21.43
C SER A 110 5.12 4.99 22.64
N LYS A 111 4.99 3.67 22.53
CA LYS A 111 4.77 2.76 23.67
C LYS A 111 6.06 2.43 24.44
N GLY A 112 7.22 2.88 23.95
CA GLY A 112 8.53 2.60 24.51
C GLY A 112 9.12 1.26 24.09
N TYR A 113 8.53 0.59 23.08
CA TYR A 113 9.02 -0.69 22.59
C TYR A 113 10.02 -0.52 21.44
N SER A 114 11.02 -1.40 21.40
CA SER A 114 11.87 -1.56 20.24
C SER A 114 11.13 -2.33 19.15
N ILE A 115 11.43 -2.04 17.89
CA ILE A 115 10.98 -2.84 16.76
C ILE A 115 11.98 -3.97 16.54
N ASN A 116 11.52 -5.21 16.74
CA ASN A 116 12.30 -6.40 16.46
C ASN A 116 11.91 -6.99 15.11
N VAL A 117 12.90 -7.15 14.22
CA VAL A 117 12.70 -7.66 12.86
C VAL A 117 13.20 -9.11 12.81
N PHE A 118 12.28 -10.06 12.76
CA PHE A 118 12.52 -11.53 12.73
C PHE A 118 13.47 -12.06 13.83
N GLY A 119 13.59 -11.38 14.97
CA GLY A 119 14.54 -11.74 16.01
C GLY A 119 16.03 -11.45 15.69
N MET A 120 16.32 -10.91 14.50
CA MET A 120 17.69 -10.68 14.02
C MET A 120 18.15 -9.23 14.19
N ILE A 121 17.25 -8.26 13.98
CA ILE A 121 17.56 -6.84 14.05
C ILE A 121 16.65 -6.19 15.08
N ASN A 122 17.25 -5.45 15.99
CA ASN A 122 16.52 -4.68 16.99
C ASN A 122 16.71 -3.18 16.74
N LEU A 123 15.63 -2.48 16.42
CA LEU A 123 15.61 -1.04 16.21
C LEU A 123 15.08 -0.39 17.50
N PRO A 124 15.95 0.22 18.33
CA PRO A 124 15.54 0.83 19.57
C PRO A 124 14.59 1.99 19.33
N SER A 125 13.69 2.25 20.28
CA SER A 125 12.81 3.42 20.20
C SER A 125 13.62 4.72 20.29
N PRO A 126 13.48 5.63 19.31
CA PRO A 126 14.03 6.98 19.42
C PRO A 126 13.16 7.89 20.30
N LEU A 127 11.99 7.40 20.72
CA LEU A 127 11.01 8.15 21.50
C LEU A 127 10.95 7.62 22.95
N SER A 128 10.71 8.51 23.89
CA SER A 128 10.27 8.14 25.24
C SER A 128 8.81 7.63 25.18
N LYS A 129 8.37 6.95 26.24
CA LYS A 129 6.96 6.51 26.33
C LYS A 129 6.04 7.74 26.35
N MET A 130 5.10 7.78 25.40
CA MET A 130 4.13 8.87 25.18
C MET A 130 2.75 8.25 24.90
N GLU A 131 1.96 8.02 25.95
CA GLU A 131 0.69 7.29 25.86
C GLU A 131 -0.29 7.93 24.86
N THR A 132 -0.50 9.26 24.96
CA THR A 132 -1.39 9.99 24.05
C THR A 132 -0.96 9.86 22.58
N LEU A 133 0.35 9.91 22.30
CA LEU A 133 0.85 9.72 20.93
C LEU A 133 0.59 8.30 20.45
N HIS A 134 0.78 7.31 21.34
CA HIS A 134 0.47 5.91 21.03
C HIS A 134 -1.00 5.73 20.63
N GLU A 135 -1.93 6.23 21.46
CA GLU A 135 -3.38 6.12 21.21
C GLU A 135 -3.79 6.78 19.90
N VAL A 136 -3.26 7.97 19.60
CA VAL A 136 -3.53 8.67 18.34
C VAL A 136 -3.00 7.88 17.15
N MET A 137 -1.77 7.36 17.22
CA MET A 137 -1.17 6.60 16.12
C MET A 137 -1.87 5.25 15.92
N GLU A 138 -2.29 4.60 16.99
CA GLU A 138 -3.09 3.37 16.93
C GLU A 138 -4.44 3.62 16.25
N ALA A 139 -5.15 4.68 16.65
CA ALA A 139 -6.42 5.05 16.04
C ALA A 139 -6.25 5.36 14.53
N LEU A 140 -5.24 6.16 14.17
CA LEU A 140 -4.93 6.48 12.79
C LEU A 140 -4.58 5.23 11.97
N HIS A 141 -3.80 4.30 12.54
CA HIS A 141 -3.45 3.04 11.89
C HIS A 141 -4.68 2.18 11.62
N LYS A 142 -5.54 1.99 12.62
CA LYS A 142 -6.78 1.20 12.49
C LYS A 142 -7.77 1.82 11.50
N VAL A 143 -8.00 3.13 11.58
CA VAL A 143 -8.89 3.83 10.63
C VAL A 143 -8.31 3.81 9.23
N GLY A 144 -7.00 4.07 9.10
CA GLY A 144 -6.31 4.01 7.83
C GLY A 144 -6.37 2.63 7.18
N ALA A 145 -6.23 1.55 7.95
CA ALA A 145 -6.37 0.17 7.45
C ALA A 145 -7.77 -0.09 6.86
N LYS A 146 -8.83 0.40 7.50
CA LYS A 146 -10.21 0.29 6.99
C LYS A 146 -10.39 1.10 5.70
N ILE A 147 -9.89 2.33 5.65
CA ILE A 147 -9.94 3.17 4.44
C ILE A 147 -9.20 2.48 3.29
N LEU A 148 -8.00 1.95 3.55
CA LEU A 148 -7.23 1.20 2.55
C LEU A 148 -7.99 -0.03 2.04
N PHE A 149 -8.61 -0.79 2.91
CA PHE A 149 -9.38 -1.99 2.56
C PHE A 149 -10.53 -1.66 1.61
N PHE A 150 -11.38 -0.69 1.97
CA PHE A 150 -12.49 -0.30 1.10
C PHE A 150 -12.02 0.33 -0.23
N SER A 151 -10.97 1.14 -0.18
CA SER A 151 -10.38 1.71 -1.40
C SER A 151 -9.76 0.64 -2.30
N PHE A 152 -9.15 -0.41 -1.71
CA PHE A 152 -8.64 -1.56 -2.45
C PHE A 152 -9.77 -2.33 -3.15
N ILE A 153 -10.90 -2.59 -2.47
CA ILE A 153 -12.07 -3.21 -3.10
C ILE A 153 -12.54 -2.38 -4.29
N LEU A 154 -12.71 -1.07 -4.11
CA LEU A 154 -13.12 -0.17 -5.20
C LEU A 154 -12.11 -0.17 -6.36
N HIS A 155 -10.82 -0.22 -6.05
CA HIS A 155 -9.76 -0.32 -7.05
C HIS A 155 -9.86 -1.61 -7.87
N VAL A 156 -10.03 -2.75 -7.20
CA VAL A 156 -10.19 -4.05 -7.88
C VAL A 156 -11.46 -4.09 -8.71
N LEU A 157 -12.59 -3.58 -8.19
CA LEU A 157 -13.84 -3.48 -8.95
C LEU A 157 -13.67 -2.58 -10.21
N GLY A 158 -12.92 -1.49 -10.10
CA GLY A 158 -12.56 -0.66 -11.25
C GLY A 158 -11.74 -1.42 -12.29
N VAL A 159 -10.75 -2.21 -11.86
CA VAL A 159 -9.95 -3.08 -12.75
C VAL A 159 -10.84 -4.12 -13.42
N LEU A 160 -11.73 -4.76 -12.68
CA LEU A 160 -12.67 -5.76 -13.24
C LEU A 160 -13.64 -5.13 -14.24
N LYS A 161 -14.11 -3.91 -13.97
CA LYS A 161 -14.92 -3.15 -14.93
C LYS A 161 -14.17 -2.94 -16.24
N HIS A 162 -12.93 -2.45 -16.18
CA HIS A 162 -12.10 -2.27 -17.39
C HIS A 162 -11.86 -3.60 -18.15
N LEU A 163 -11.68 -4.70 -17.42
CA LEU A 163 -11.41 -6.02 -18.01
C LEU A 163 -12.67 -6.62 -18.66
N ILE A 164 -13.83 -6.57 -17.98
CA ILE A 164 -15.03 -7.32 -18.35
C ILE A 164 -16.00 -6.48 -19.17
N ILE A 165 -16.22 -5.21 -18.75
CA ILE A 165 -17.22 -4.32 -19.34
C ILE A 165 -16.60 -3.49 -20.45
N ASP A 166 -15.58 -2.71 -20.14
CA ASP A 166 -14.94 -1.80 -21.10
C ASP A 166 -14.04 -2.55 -22.09
N ARG A 167 -13.53 -3.72 -21.70
CA ARG A 167 -12.63 -4.59 -22.48
C ARG A 167 -11.45 -3.83 -23.07
N ASP A 168 -10.88 -2.92 -22.29
CA ASP A 168 -9.76 -2.09 -22.69
C ASP A 168 -8.40 -2.66 -22.21
N ASN A 169 -7.32 -1.97 -22.55
CA ASN A 169 -5.96 -2.38 -22.18
C ASN A 169 -5.48 -1.84 -20.83
N THR A 170 -6.36 -1.34 -19.95
CA THR A 170 -5.96 -0.75 -18.66
C THR A 170 -5.19 -1.74 -17.79
N LEU A 171 -5.70 -2.98 -17.62
CA LEU A 171 -5.00 -4.02 -16.88
C LEU A 171 -3.68 -4.42 -17.55
N LYS A 172 -3.64 -4.52 -18.87
CA LYS A 172 -2.42 -4.88 -19.60
C LYS A 172 -1.28 -3.90 -19.36
N ARG A 173 -1.57 -2.61 -19.19
CA ARG A 173 -0.56 -1.58 -18.90
C ARG A 173 0.19 -1.79 -17.59
N ILE A 174 -0.41 -2.45 -16.59
CA ILE A 174 0.23 -2.74 -15.30
C ILE A 174 0.80 -4.16 -15.24
N LEU A 175 0.64 -4.95 -16.30
CA LEU A 175 1.22 -6.29 -16.45
C LEU A 175 2.40 -6.31 -17.41
N VAL A 176 2.39 -5.46 -18.44
CA VAL A 176 3.40 -5.47 -19.51
C VAL A 176 4.02 -4.08 -19.67
N PRO A 177 5.35 -3.95 -19.60
CA PRO A 177 6.03 -2.68 -19.78
C PRO A 177 5.73 -2.04 -21.15
N SER A 178 5.61 -0.71 -21.15
CA SER A 178 5.21 0.08 -22.33
C SER A 178 6.09 -0.12 -23.58
N LYS A 179 7.39 -0.41 -23.45
CA LYS A 179 8.26 -0.71 -24.58
C LYS A 179 7.89 -1.99 -25.32
N LYS A 180 7.40 -3.04 -24.62
CA LYS A 180 6.97 -4.29 -25.27
C LYS A 180 5.62 -4.19 -25.99
N VAL A 181 4.85 -3.14 -25.70
CA VAL A 181 3.53 -2.92 -26.34
C VAL A 181 3.68 -2.23 -27.69
N MET A 182 4.78 -1.51 -27.93
CA MET A 182 5.05 -0.79 -29.18
C MET A 182 5.79 -1.64 -30.24
N GLU A 183 6.29 -2.83 -29.87
CA GLU A 183 7.02 -3.73 -30.78
C GLU A 183 6.10 -4.82 -31.41
N LYS A 184 4.80 -4.76 -31.23
CA LYS A 184 3.78 -5.63 -31.82
C LYS A 184 2.72 -4.83 -32.55
#